data_7bb79dd20cf6bb93d695d9e314f0e6aa
#
_entry.id   7bb79dd20cf6bb93d695d9e314f0e6aa
#
_cell.length_a   1.000
_cell.length_b   1.000
_cell.length_c   1.000
_cell.angle_alpha   90.00
_cell.angle_beta   90.00
_cell.angle_gamma   90.00
#
_symmetry.space_group_name_H-M   'P 1'
#
loop_
_entity.id
_entity.type
_entity.pdbx_description
1 polymer ?
#
loop_
_entity_poly.entity_id
_entity_poly.type
_entity_poly.pdbx_seq_one_letter_code
_entity_poly.pdbx_strand_id
1 'polypeptide(L)'
;EHFTHIYPYLTSKYMLLDSSTRRNLELTETLREKQKRGSLLWVLDKTKTAMGARLLRNYIEQPLIEKDEMEKRLDAIQELNQDSISRDEIREYLNPIYDLERLLSKVTYKTANPRDLIAFRNSLEMLPPIKTVLAAFEKEELVEIREQIDGLEDIYQLIDEAIIEEPPISIREGGMIKDGFDETIDRLRSAKHDGKQWLAQLEEEDRERTGIKNLKIKYNKVFGYYFEVTNSYK
;
A
#
# COMPACT_ATOMS: atom_id res chain seq x y z
N GLU A 1 -13.57 -17.36 11.49
CA GLU A 1 -12.25 -18.01 11.36
C GLU A 1 -11.07 -17.03 11.24
N HIS A 2 -11.34 -15.70 11.11
CA HIS A 2 -10.30 -14.67 10.99
C HIS A 2 -9.98 -13.94 12.30
N PHE A 3 -10.69 -14.23 13.38
CA PHE A 3 -10.40 -13.67 14.71
C PHE A 3 -9.41 -14.56 15.44
N THR A 4 -8.17 -14.11 15.54
CA THR A 4 -7.09 -14.84 16.23
C THR A 4 -6.88 -14.37 17.66
N HIS A 5 -7.23 -13.11 17.96
CA HIS A 5 -7.03 -12.50 19.26
C HIS A 5 -8.18 -11.56 19.62
N ILE A 6 -8.51 -11.52 20.91
CA ILE A 6 -9.46 -10.55 21.49
C ILE A 6 -8.67 -9.71 22.50
N TYR A 7 -8.52 -8.43 22.23
CA TYR A 7 -7.91 -7.49 23.17
C TYR A 7 -9.01 -6.79 23.97
N PRO A 8 -9.00 -6.89 25.32
CA PRO A 8 -9.95 -6.16 26.14
C PRO A 8 -9.66 -4.67 26.07
N TYR A 9 -10.65 -3.89 25.64
CA TYR A 9 -10.58 -2.44 25.66
C TYR A 9 -10.98 -1.93 27.04
N LEU A 10 -10.02 -1.43 27.80
CA LEU A 10 -10.26 -0.90 29.15
C LEU A 10 -10.54 0.62 29.07
N THR A 11 -11.80 0.99 29.20
CA THR A 11 -12.22 2.42 29.22
C THR A 11 -11.65 3.18 30.40
N SER A 12 -11.24 2.48 31.48
CA SER A 12 -10.66 3.07 32.69
C SER A 12 -9.30 3.73 32.51
N LYS A 13 -8.59 3.43 31.40
CA LYS A 13 -7.30 4.07 31.07
C LYS A 13 -7.42 5.47 30.49
N TYR A 14 -8.62 5.84 30.04
CA TYR A 14 -8.83 7.08 29.30
C TYR A 14 -9.83 8.00 29.97
N MET A 15 -9.62 9.29 29.80
CA MET A 15 -10.57 10.31 30.23
C MET A 15 -11.84 10.21 29.37
N LEU A 16 -12.97 10.05 30.03
CA LEU A 16 -14.26 10.01 29.35
C LEU A 16 -14.67 11.43 28.94
N LEU A 17 -14.59 11.72 27.66
CA LEU A 17 -15.06 12.94 27.05
C LEU A 17 -16.36 12.64 26.29
N ASP A 18 -17.47 13.20 26.72
CA ASP A 18 -18.73 13.08 25.99
C ASP A 18 -18.70 13.89 24.67
N SER A 19 -19.68 13.66 23.82
CA SER A 19 -19.77 14.33 22.52
C SER A 19 -19.92 15.85 22.63
N SER A 20 -20.60 16.34 23.67
CA SER A 20 -20.78 17.76 23.92
C SER A 20 -19.49 18.41 24.35
N THR A 21 -18.74 17.78 25.24
CA THR A 21 -17.43 18.24 25.70
C THR A 21 -16.44 18.30 24.55
N ARG A 22 -16.31 17.22 23.75
CA ARG A 22 -15.42 17.20 22.57
C ARG A 22 -15.75 18.30 21.58
N ARG A 23 -17.05 18.52 21.32
CA ARG A 23 -17.53 19.56 20.43
C ARG A 23 -17.25 20.98 20.99
N ASN A 24 -17.57 21.22 22.27
CA ASN A 24 -17.42 22.54 22.89
C ASN A 24 -15.95 22.95 23.03
N LEU A 25 -15.05 21.99 23.21
CA LEU A 25 -13.61 22.22 23.22
C LEU A 25 -12.99 22.29 21.81
N GLU A 26 -13.78 22.13 20.77
CA GLU A 26 -13.30 22.13 19.36
C GLU A 26 -12.09 21.22 19.13
N LEU A 27 -12.14 20.01 19.71
CA LEU A 27 -10.97 19.12 19.69
C LEU A 27 -10.63 18.65 18.27
N THR A 28 -11.60 18.26 17.48
CA THR A 28 -11.38 17.69 16.13
C THR A 28 -12.00 18.51 15.01
N GLU A 29 -12.98 19.34 15.31
CA GLU A 29 -13.67 20.22 14.37
C GLU A 29 -14.19 21.49 15.06
N THR A 30 -14.38 22.56 14.30
CA THR A 30 -14.91 23.83 14.83
C THR A 30 -16.42 23.76 15.03
N LEU A 31 -16.93 24.55 15.99
CA LEU A 31 -18.36 24.61 16.34
C LEU A 31 -19.24 25.10 15.18
N ARG A 32 -18.78 26.13 14.49
CA ARG A 32 -19.57 26.83 13.47
C ARG A 32 -19.53 26.11 12.12
N GLU A 33 -18.32 25.81 11.63
CA GLU A 33 -18.11 25.36 10.24
C GLU A 33 -17.97 23.85 10.15
N LYS A 34 -17.85 23.14 11.28
CA LYS A 34 -17.61 21.69 11.35
C LYS A 34 -16.43 21.26 10.48
N GLN A 35 -15.38 22.09 10.50
CA GLN A 35 -14.15 21.86 9.74
C GLN A 35 -12.99 21.52 10.68
N LYS A 36 -12.05 20.71 10.19
CA LYS A 36 -10.81 20.44 10.93
C LYS A 36 -9.99 21.72 11.17
N ARG A 37 -9.94 22.61 10.19
CA ARG A 37 -9.17 23.86 10.27
C ARG A 37 -9.71 24.74 11.40
N GLY A 38 -8.82 25.12 12.32
CA GLY A 38 -9.15 25.90 13.50
C GLY A 38 -9.38 25.06 14.77
N SER A 39 -9.48 23.74 14.67
CA SER A 39 -9.58 22.83 15.84
C SER A 39 -8.22 22.57 16.48
N LEU A 40 -8.21 21.98 17.69
CA LEU A 40 -6.99 21.52 18.35
C LEU A 40 -6.23 20.51 17.48
N LEU A 41 -6.94 19.54 16.89
CA LEU A 41 -6.36 18.55 15.98
C LEU A 41 -5.65 19.23 14.80
N TRP A 42 -6.20 20.29 14.23
CA TRP A 42 -5.57 20.99 13.12
C TRP A 42 -4.22 21.62 13.50
N VAL A 43 -4.13 22.17 14.71
CA VAL A 43 -2.88 22.79 15.21
C VAL A 43 -1.81 21.73 15.42
N LEU A 44 -2.17 20.60 16.02
CA LEU A 44 -1.24 19.54 16.42
C LEU A 44 -0.87 18.59 15.27
N ASP A 45 -1.74 18.41 14.27
CA ASP A 45 -1.51 17.43 13.20
C ASP A 45 -0.41 17.87 12.24
N LYS A 46 0.78 17.36 12.52
CA LYS A 46 1.98 17.44 11.69
C LYS A 46 2.44 16.03 11.27
N THR A 47 1.54 15.07 11.36
CA THR A 47 1.82 13.66 11.00
C THR A 47 2.20 13.51 9.53
N LYS A 48 2.98 12.48 9.23
CA LYS A 48 3.45 12.18 7.87
C LYS A 48 2.64 11.05 7.21
N THR A 49 1.93 10.26 8.02
CA THR A 49 1.16 9.11 7.55
C THR A 49 -0.31 9.21 7.91
N ALA A 50 -1.18 8.59 7.12
CA ALA A 50 -2.60 8.51 7.44
C ALA A 50 -2.88 7.76 8.76
N MET A 51 -2.10 6.72 9.05
CA MET A 51 -2.15 5.96 10.30
C MET A 51 -1.80 6.85 11.50
N GLY A 52 -0.71 7.64 11.39
CA GLY A 52 -0.32 8.60 12.42
C GLY A 52 -1.38 9.67 12.68
N ALA A 53 -2.03 10.18 11.63
CA ALA A 53 -3.13 11.14 11.76
C ALA A 53 -4.33 10.54 12.52
N ARG A 54 -4.68 9.27 12.26
CA ARG A 54 -5.72 8.55 13.00
C ARG A 54 -5.33 8.35 14.47
N LEU A 55 -4.09 7.95 14.72
CA LEU A 55 -3.60 7.76 16.09
C LEU A 55 -3.59 9.07 16.88
N LEU A 56 -3.11 10.16 16.28
CA LEU A 56 -3.15 11.48 16.92
C LEU A 56 -4.57 11.93 17.25
N ARG A 57 -5.50 11.70 16.33
CA ARG A 57 -6.92 11.98 16.59
C ARG A 57 -7.45 11.19 17.79
N ASN A 58 -7.12 9.89 17.85
CA ASN A 58 -7.51 9.04 18.98
C ASN A 58 -6.91 9.56 20.30
N TYR A 59 -5.66 10.00 20.32
CA TYR A 59 -5.03 10.58 21.51
C TYR A 59 -5.73 11.84 22.01
N ILE A 60 -6.25 12.66 21.09
CA ILE A 60 -6.99 13.89 21.44
C ILE A 60 -8.41 13.54 21.92
N GLU A 61 -9.08 12.58 21.29
CA GLU A 61 -10.44 12.17 21.66
C GLU A 61 -10.50 11.31 22.92
N GLN A 62 -9.40 10.63 23.25
CA GLN A 62 -9.26 9.70 24.39
C GLN A 62 -7.94 9.97 25.13
N PRO A 63 -7.83 11.10 25.87
CA PRO A 63 -6.63 11.41 26.64
C PRO A 63 -6.38 10.35 27.72
N LEU A 64 -5.11 10.05 27.97
CA LEU A 64 -4.71 9.17 29.05
C LEU A 64 -5.03 9.81 30.42
N ILE A 65 -5.27 8.96 31.44
CA ILE A 65 -5.43 9.35 32.84
C ILE A 65 -4.18 8.99 33.64
N GLU A 66 -3.58 7.86 33.31
CA GLU A 66 -2.42 7.34 34.02
C GLU A 66 -1.20 8.26 33.80
N LYS A 67 -0.68 8.80 34.91
CA LYS A 67 0.44 9.75 34.90
C LYS A 67 1.69 9.14 34.27
N ASP A 68 2.02 7.92 34.65
CA ASP A 68 3.22 7.22 34.19
C ASP A 68 3.23 7.05 32.66
N GLU A 69 2.09 6.68 32.08
CA GLU A 69 1.92 6.54 30.64
C GLU A 69 2.03 7.88 29.89
N MET A 70 1.54 8.97 30.54
CA MET A 70 1.72 10.32 29.99
C MET A 70 3.18 10.75 30.04
N GLU A 71 3.87 10.48 31.14
CA GLU A 71 5.29 10.83 31.32
C GLU A 71 6.18 10.07 30.32
N LYS A 72 5.94 8.77 30.07
CA LYS A 72 6.64 8.01 29.04
C LYS A 72 6.54 8.66 27.65
N ARG A 73 5.34 9.07 27.24
CA ARG A 73 5.16 9.79 25.96
C ARG A 73 5.87 11.14 25.92
N LEU A 74 5.78 11.89 27.01
CA LEU A 74 6.45 13.20 27.09
C LEU A 74 7.98 13.06 27.05
N ASP A 75 8.52 12.05 27.70
CA ASP A 75 9.93 11.73 27.69
C ASP A 75 10.42 11.37 26.26
N ALA A 76 9.67 10.55 25.55
CA ALA A 76 9.96 10.22 24.16
C ALA A 76 9.93 11.45 23.25
N ILE A 77 8.92 12.31 23.42
CA ILE A 77 8.81 13.58 22.68
C ILE A 77 9.99 14.50 23.01
N GLN A 78 10.38 14.58 24.27
CA GLN A 78 11.50 15.40 24.71
C GLN A 78 12.81 14.93 24.06
N GLU A 79 13.07 13.64 24.06
CA GLU A 79 14.26 13.05 23.45
C GLU A 79 14.31 13.33 21.94
N LEU A 80 13.22 13.06 21.22
CA LEU A 80 13.10 13.39 19.78
C LEU A 80 13.24 14.90 19.50
N ASN A 81 12.83 15.76 20.43
CA ASN A 81 12.96 17.19 20.27
C ASN A 81 14.39 17.70 20.51
N GLN A 82 15.17 16.99 21.31
CA GLN A 82 16.60 17.29 21.56
C GLN A 82 17.47 16.89 20.36
N ASP A 83 17.10 15.84 19.64
CA ASP A 83 17.78 15.42 18.39
C ASP A 83 16.90 15.72 17.17
N SER A 84 17.01 16.95 16.71
CA SER A 84 16.25 17.42 15.55
C SER A 84 16.65 16.72 14.25
N ILE A 85 17.91 16.26 14.12
CA ILE A 85 18.42 15.62 12.91
C ILE A 85 17.75 14.25 12.77
N SER A 86 17.87 13.39 13.77
CA SER A 86 17.26 12.06 13.76
C SER A 86 15.72 12.13 13.68
N ARG A 87 15.11 13.09 14.36
CA ARG A 87 13.66 13.33 14.23
C ARG A 87 13.25 13.66 12.80
N ASP A 88 13.96 14.56 12.13
CA ASP A 88 13.63 14.96 10.77
C ASP A 88 13.92 13.84 9.77
N GLU A 89 14.96 13.04 10.01
CA GLU A 89 15.27 11.83 9.24
C GLU A 89 14.14 10.79 9.35
N ILE A 90 13.66 10.50 10.55
CA ILE A 90 12.47 9.62 10.74
C ILE A 90 11.27 10.17 9.97
N ARG A 91 11.05 11.48 9.99
CA ARG A 91 9.94 12.12 9.25
C ARG A 91 10.06 11.96 7.73
N GLU A 92 11.25 11.99 7.20
CA GLU A 92 11.47 11.73 5.76
C GLU A 92 11.19 10.27 5.40
N TYR A 93 11.65 9.31 6.22
CA TYR A 93 11.33 7.89 6.02
C TYR A 93 9.83 7.57 6.19
N LEU A 94 9.12 8.31 7.05
CA LEU A 94 7.67 8.14 7.20
C LEU A 94 6.87 8.69 6.01
N ASN A 95 7.40 9.66 5.27
CA ASN A 95 6.67 10.36 4.22
C ASN A 95 6.22 9.45 3.04
N PRO A 96 7.04 8.50 2.54
CA PRO A 96 6.64 7.59 1.48
C PRO A 96 5.81 6.38 1.96
N ILE A 97 5.59 6.23 3.28
CA ILE A 97 4.80 5.11 3.80
C ILE A 97 3.32 5.30 3.50
N TYR A 98 2.76 4.36 2.77
CA TYR A 98 1.34 4.30 2.47
C TYR A 98 0.51 3.87 3.68
N ASP A 99 -0.81 3.96 3.57
CA ASP A 99 -1.74 3.49 4.60
C ASP A 99 -1.74 1.94 4.66
N LEU A 100 -0.81 1.39 5.46
CA LEU A 100 -0.62 -0.07 5.60
C LEU A 100 -1.87 -0.78 6.11
N GLU A 101 -2.63 -0.17 7.03
CA GLU A 101 -3.90 -0.74 7.53
C GLU A 101 -4.91 -0.92 6.40
N ARG A 102 -5.00 0.07 5.51
CA ARG A 102 -5.90 0.03 4.35
C ARG A 102 -5.42 -0.96 3.30
N LEU A 103 -4.12 -1.02 3.06
CA LEU A 103 -3.54 -2.00 2.13
C LEU A 103 -3.75 -3.43 2.64
N LEU A 104 -3.48 -3.69 3.92
CA LEU A 104 -3.72 -4.99 4.54
C LEU A 104 -5.20 -5.40 4.48
N SER A 105 -6.11 -4.46 4.71
CA SER A 105 -7.55 -4.71 4.55
C SER A 105 -7.88 -5.15 3.12
N LYS A 106 -7.34 -4.48 2.09
CA LYS A 106 -7.54 -4.89 0.70
C LYS A 106 -7.01 -6.29 0.41
N VAL A 107 -5.85 -6.65 0.97
CA VAL A 107 -5.27 -8.00 0.82
C VAL A 107 -6.18 -9.04 1.48
N THR A 108 -6.63 -8.77 2.71
CA THR A 108 -7.53 -9.67 3.46
C THR A 108 -8.85 -9.92 2.72
N TYR A 109 -9.44 -8.86 2.14
CA TYR A 109 -10.67 -8.97 1.36
C TYR A 109 -10.44 -9.41 -0.09
N LYS A 110 -9.21 -9.73 -0.48
CA LYS A 110 -8.83 -10.14 -1.86
C LYS A 110 -9.22 -9.12 -2.93
N THR A 111 -9.17 -7.84 -2.59
CA THR A 111 -9.48 -6.71 -3.49
C THR A 111 -8.23 -5.89 -3.84
N ALA A 112 -7.08 -6.28 -3.30
CA ALA A 112 -5.80 -5.66 -3.62
C ALA A 112 -5.46 -5.86 -5.10
N ASN A 113 -4.94 -4.81 -5.72
CA ASN A 113 -4.40 -4.87 -7.07
C ASN A 113 -2.86 -4.91 -7.04
N PRO A 114 -2.17 -5.19 -8.15
CA PRO A 114 -0.70 -5.28 -8.15
C PRO A 114 0.00 -3.99 -7.71
N ARG A 115 -0.55 -2.81 -7.98
CA ARG A 115 0.00 -1.53 -7.51
C ARG A 115 -0.13 -1.34 -6.00
N ASP A 116 -1.19 -1.89 -5.40
CA ASP A 116 -1.34 -1.92 -3.95
C ASP A 116 -0.21 -2.75 -3.30
N LEU A 117 0.22 -3.85 -3.93
CA LEU A 117 1.33 -4.66 -3.46
C LEU A 117 2.68 -3.93 -3.59
N ILE A 118 2.92 -3.21 -4.69
CA ILE A 118 4.12 -2.37 -4.83
C ILE A 118 4.12 -1.24 -3.78
N ALA A 119 2.98 -0.59 -3.55
CA ALA A 119 2.88 0.42 -2.49
C ALA A 119 3.16 -0.17 -1.09
N PHE A 120 2.74 -1.42 -0.86
CA PHE A 120 3.05 -2.16 0.37
C PHE A 120 4.55 -2.44 0.49
N ARG A 121 5.18 -3.00 -0.55
CA ARG A 121 6.64 -3.24 -0.62
C ARG A 121 7.43 -1.96 -0.34
N ASN A 122 7.11 -0.86 -1.02
CA ASN A 122 7.80 0.42 -0.85
C ASN A 122 7.65 0.98 0.57
N SER A 123 6.53 0.68 1.23
CA SER A 123 6.35 1.06 2.64
C SER A 123 7.20 0.20 3.57
N LEU A 124 7.34 -1.10 3.30
CA LEU A 124 8.19 -2.00 4.09
C LEU A 124 9.67 -1.63 3.99
N GLU A 125 10.12 -1.16 2.83
CA GLU A 125 11.50 -0.69 2.59
C GLU A 125 11.92 0.42 3.56
N MET A 126 10.96 1.20 4.06
CA MET A 126 11.22 2.30 5.00
C MET A 126 11.37 1.85 6.46
N LEU A 127 10.98 0.63 6.81
CA LEU A 127 11.01 0.16 8.19
C LEU A 127 12.43 -0.07 8.74
N PRO A 128 13.37 -0.73 8.01
CA PRO A 128 14.73 -0.90 8.49
C PRO A 128 15.47 0.42 8.77
N PRO A 129 15.47 1.45 7.89
CA PRO A 129 16.10 2.72 8.18
C PRO A 129 15.47 3.43 9.39
N ILE A 130 14.14 3.40 9.55
CA ILE A 130 13.47 3.95 10.74
C ILE A 130 13.98 3.25 12.01
N LYS A 131 14.03 1.91 12.00
CA LYS A 131 14.54 1.10 13.12
C LYS A 131 15.99 1.45 13.45
N THR A 132 16.81 1.71 12.44
CA THR A 132 18.23 2.10 12.60
C THR A 132 18.34 3.47 13.27
N VAL A 133 17.58 4.46 12.84
CA VAL A 133 17.61 5.78 13.47
C VAL A 133 17.07 5.72 14.89
N LEU A 134 16.03 4.93 15.16
CA LEU A 134 15.50 4.72 16.50
C LEU A 134 16.51 4.09 17.47
N ALA A 135 17.57 3.43 16.99
CA ALA A 135 18.61 2.87 17.84
C ALA A 135 19.45 3.91 18.60
N ALA A 136 19.39 5.18 18.17
CA ALA A 136 20.05 6.27 18.87
C ALA A 136 19.32 6.76 20.12
N PHE A 137 18.07 6.33 20.34
CA PHE A 137 17.20 6.76 21.43
C PHE A 137 17.12 5.73 22.55
N GLU A 138 17.01 6.20 23.78
CA GLU A 138 17.04 5.37 24.99
C GLU A 138 15.71 5.37 25.78
N LYS A 139 14.81 6.32 25.50
CA LYS A 139 13.53 6.39 26.22
C LYS A 139 12.65 5.16 25.94
N GLU A 140 12.03 4.65 27.00
CA GLU A 140 11.29 3.38 27.02
C GLU A 140 10.31 3.27 25.82
N GLU A 141 9.48 4.28 25.58
CA GLU A 141 8.50 4.29 24.48
C GLU A 141 9.18 4.12 23.11
N LEU A 142 10.32 4.79 22.87
CA LEU A 142 11.05 4.69 21.58
C LEU A 142 11.76 3.35 21.43
N VAL A 143 12.26 2.80 22.52
CA VAL A 143 12.85 1.45 22.55
C VAL A 143 11.79 0.40 22.27
N GLU A 144 10.62 0.48 22.91
CA GLU A 144 9.50 -0.44 22.67
C GLU A 144 9.03 -0.38 21.20
N ILE A 145 8.87 0.83 20.64
CA ILE A 145 8.51 1.01 19.23
C ILE A 145 9.56 0.35 18.33
N ARG A 146 10.85 0.60 18.58
CA ARG A 146 11.94 -0.01 17.80
C ARG A 146 11.93 -1.54 17.84
N GLU A 147 11.68 -2.13 19.01
CA GLU A 147 11.65 -3.58 19.19
C GLU A 147 10.43 -4.22 18.53
N GLN A 148 9.32 -3.50 18.47
CA GLN A 148 8.10 -3.98 17.81
C GLN A 148 8.14 -3.86 16.28
N ILE A 149 9.05 -3.06 15.72
CA ILE A 149 9.20 -2.96 14.26
C ILE A 149 9.80 -4.25 13.72
N ASP A 150 8.99 -5.00 12.99
CA ASP A 150 9.40 -6.12 12.13
C ASP A 150 9.52 -5.62 10.69
N GLY A 151 10.66 -5.87 10.06
CA GLY A 151 10.91 -5.43 8.67
C GLY A 151 10.12 -6.21 7.64
N LEU A 152 9.56 -7.38 7.99
CA LEU A 152 8.81 -8.28 7.09
C LEU A 152 9.58 -8.54 5.78
N GLU A 153 10.87 -8.84 5.91
CA GLU A 153 11.82 -8.97 4.79
C GLU A 153 11.41 -10.07 3.80
N ASP A 154 10.83 -11.16 4.31
CA ASP A 154 10.30 -12.26 3.51
C ASP A 154 9.15 -11.80 2.60
N ILE A 155 8.25 -10.96 3.11
CA ILE A 155 7.14 -10.40 2.33
C ILE A 155 7.65 -9.36 1.33
N TYR A 156 8.60 -8.52 1.76
CA TYR A 156 9.26 -7.57 0.88
C TYR A 156 9.87 -8.29 -0.32
N GLN A 157 10.70 -9.31 -0.07
CA GLN A 157 11.36 -10.08 -1.10
C GLN A 157 10.37 -10.79 -2.02
N LEU A 158 9.34 -11.43 -1.46
CA LEU A 158 8.31 -12.11 -2.25
C LEU A 158 7.63 -11.15 -3.25
N ILE A 159 7.28 -9.96 -2.82
CA ILE A 159 6.64 -8.98 -3.70
C ILE A 159 7.64 -8.45 -4.72
N ASP A 160 8.86 -8.18 -4.28
CA ASP A 160 9.91 -7.65 -5.15
C ASP A 160 10.29 -8.65 -6.25
N GLU A 161 10.40 -9.93 -5.94
CA GLU A 161 10.71 -10.98 -6.91
C GLU A 161 9.53 -11.27 -7.86
N ALA A 162 8.30 -11.20 -7.34
CA ALA A 162 7.11 -11.61 -8.08
C ALA A 162 6.56 -10.52 -9.01
N ILE A 163 6.53 -9.26 -8.60
CA ILE A 163 5.77 -8.19 -9.26
C ILE A 163 6.72 -7.22 -9.97
N ILE A 164 6.37 -6.83 -11.20
CA ILE A 164 7.12 -5.79 -11.94
C ILE A 164 6.95 -4.41 -11.27
N GLU A 165 7.90 -3.49 -11.48
CA GLU A 165 7.90 -2.16 -10.85
C GLU A 165 6.66 -1.31 -11.20
N GLU A 166 6.24 -1.34 -12.43
CA GLU A 166 5.08 -0.58 -12.92
C GLU A 166 3.97 -1.53 -13.40
N PRO A 167 3.28 -2.21 -12.47
CA PRO A 167 2.27 -3.17 -12.87
C PRO A 167 0.99 -2.48 -13.37
N PRO A 168 0.20 -3.16 -14.21
CA PRO A 168 -1.11 -2.68 -14.62
C PRO A 168 -2.04 -2.54 -13.40
N ILE A 169 -3.07 -1.70 -13.53
CA ILE A 169 -4.06 -1.53 -12.47
C ILE A 169 -4.94 -2.78 -12.32
N SER A 170 -5.30 -3.39 -13.44
CA SER A 170 -6.20 -4.53 -13.47
C SER A 170 -5.45 -5.84 -13.67
N ILE A 171 -5.75 -6.82 -12.82
CA ILE A 171 -5.24 -8.20 -12.96
C ILE A 171 -5.59 -8.79 -14.34
N ARG A 172 -6.71 -8.34 -14.95
CA ARG A 172 -7.18 -8.83 -16.24
C ARG A 172 -6.27 -8.45 -17.41
N GLU A 173 -5.48 -7.40 -17.27
CA GLU A 173 -4.53 -6.95 -18.28
C GLU A 173 -3.35 -7.92 -18.43
N GLY A 174 -3.02 -8.63 -17.35
CA GLY A 174 -1.86 -9.53 -17.31
C GLY A 174 -0.53 -8.79 -17.29
N GLY A 175 0.59 -9.54 -17.37
CA GLY A 175 1.93 -8.96 -17.46
C GLY A 175 2.47 -8.39 -16.14
N MET A 176 1.83 -8.66 -14.99
CA MET A 176 2.22 -8.13 -13.69
C MET A 176 3.33 -8.94 -13.00
N ILE A 177 3.48 -10.21 -13.35
CA ILE A 177 4.48 -11.09 -12.73
C ILE A 177 5.80 -10.95 -13.49
N LYS A 178 6.91 -10.88 -12.79
CA LYS A 178 8.27 -10.85 -13.38
C LYS A 178 8.57 -12.15 -14.14
N ASP A 179 9.38 -12.05 -15.19
CA ASP A 179 9.88 -13.21 -15.90
C ASP A 179 10.86 -13.99 -14.99
N GLY A 180 10.76 -15.32 -15.00
CA GLY A 180 11.57 -16.20 -14.16
C GLY A 180 11.01 -16.44 -12.76
N PHE A 181 9.92 -15.80 -12.36
CA PHE A 181 9.30 -16.04 -11.03
C PHE A 181 8.53 -17.38 -10.98
N ASP A 182 7.83 -17.74 -12.04
CA ASP A 182 7.07 -18.99 -12.12
C ASP A 182 7.17 -19.61 -13.51
N GLU A 183 7.74 -20.84 -13.58
CA GLU A 183 7.95 -21.57 -14.82
C GLU A 183 6.65 -21.80 -15.63
N THR A 184 5.53 -21.99 -14.94
CA THR A 184 4.25 -22.22 -15.60
C THR A 184 3.77 -20.97 -16.31
N ILE A 185 3.92 -19.81 -15.66
CA ILE A 185 3.59 -18.51 -16.23
C ILE A 185 4.47 -18.22 -17.44
N ASP A 186 5.78 -18.45 -17.31
CA ASP A 186 6.74 -18.21 -18.40
C ASP A 186 6.48 -19.11 -19.61
N ARG A 187 6.20 -20.40 -19.36
CA ARG A 187 5.79 -21.34 -20.40
C ARG A 187 4.52 -20.90 -21.12
N LEU A 188 3.51 -20.43 -20.37
CA LEU A 188 2.26 -19.94 -20.96
C LEU A 188 2.45 -18.64 -21.77
N ARG A 189 3.36 -17.76 -21.31
CA ARG A 189 3.75 -16.56 -22.08
C ARG A 189 4.43 -16.92 -23.38
N SER A 190 5.41 -17.83 -23.35
CA SER A 190 6.09 -18.31 -24.54
C SER A 190 5.10 -18.94 -25.52
N ALA A 191 4.23 -19.83 -25.06
CA ALA A 191 3.20 -20.43 -25.90
C ALA A 191 2.27 -19.39 -26.54
N LYS A 192 1.92 -18.31 -25.79
CA LYS A 192 1.11 -17.21 -26.35
C LYS A 192 1.88 -16.38 -27.39
N HIS A 193 3.17 -16.17 -27.16
CA HIS A 193 4.06 -15.43 -28.07
C HIS A 193 4.29 -16.24 -29.35
N ASP A 194 4.65 -17.54 -29.21
CA ASP A 194 4.88 -18.45 -30.31
C ASP A 194 3.63 -18.62 -31.15
N GLY A 195 2.46 -18.74 -30.51
CA GLY A 195 1.17 -18.78 -31.22
C GLY A 195 0.90 -17.53 -32.05
N LYS A 196 1.29 -16.34 -31.59
CA LYS A 196 1.17 -15.09 -32.37
C LYS A 196 2.17 -15.04 -33.51
N GLN A 197 3.40 -15.49 -33.29
CA GLN A 197 4.41 -15.56 -34.35
C GLN A 197 3.99 -16.55 -35.42
N TRP A 198 3.50 -17.75 -35.05
CA TRP A 198 2.98 -18.74 -35.96
C TRP A 198 1.81 -18.20 -36.79
N LEU A 199 0.87 -17.49 -36.19
CA LEU A 199 -0.24 -16.85 -36.91
C LEU A 199 0.25 -15.79 -37.89
N ALA A 200 1.27 -15.00 -37.53
CA ALA A 200 1.86 -14.00 -38.43
C ALA A 200 2.60 -14.63 -39.61
N GLN A 201 3.33 -15.72 -39.36
CA GLN A 201 3.97 -16.50 -40.44
C GLN A 201 2.94 -17.12 -41.38
N LEU A 202 1.89 -17.73 -40.84
CA LEU A 202 0.80 -18.31 -41.64
C LEU A 202 0.09 -17.23 -42.49
N GLU A 203 -0.12 -16.02 -41.93
CA GLU A 203 -0.70 -14.91 -42.67
C GLU A 203 0.18 -14.50 -43.86
N GLU A 204 1.51 -14.44 -43.69
CA GLU A 204 2.47 -14.09 -44.72
C GLU A 204 2.56 -15.20 -45.81
N GLU A 205 2.68 -16.46 -45.40
CA GLU A 205 2.69 -17.61 -46.33
C GLU A 205 1.42 -17.66 -47.18
N ASP A 206 0.26 -17.43 -46.58
CA ASP A 206 -1.01 -17.44 -47.31
C ASP A 206 -1.18 -16.20 -48.20
N ARG A 207 -0.61 -15.03 -47.83
CA ARG A 207 -0.53 -13.87 -48.74
C ARG A 207 0.28 -14.17 -50.00
N GLU A 208 1.45 -14.80 -49.81
CA GLU A 208 2.32 -15.16 -50.94
C GLU A 208 1.66 -16.21 -51.82
N ARG A 209 1.08 -17.25 -51.22
CA ARG A 209 0.43 -18.36 -51.93
C ARG A 209 -0.79 -17.92 -52.73
N THR A 210 -1.60 -17.02 -52.17
CA THR A 210 -2.86 -16.55 -52.77
C THR A 210 -2.72 -15.31 -53.64
N GLY A 211 -1.63 -14.55 -53.47
CA GLY A 211 -1.45 -13.23 -54.08
C GLY A 211 -2.35 -12.13 -53.50
N ILE A 212 -3.06 -12.41 -52.42
CA ILE A 212 -4.00 -11.46 -51.78
C ILE A 212 -3.25 -10.63 -50.77
N LYS A 213 -2.81 -9.44 -51.16
CA LYS A 213 -1.99 -8.54 -50.31
C LYS A 213 -2.67 -8.12 -49.02
N ASN A 214 -4.00 -8.11 -48.95
CA ASN A 214 -4.78 -7.63 -47.78
C ASN A 214 -5.38 -8.81 -46.98
N LEU A 215 -4.91 -10.02 -47.15
CA LEU A 215 -5.32 -11.17 -46.36
C LEU A 215 -4.83 -10.95 -44.90
N LYS A 216 -5.73 -11.12 -43.93
CA LYS A 216 -5.47 -11.04 -42.52
C LYS A 216 -6.12 -12.18 -41.77
N ILE A 217 -5.43 -12.67 -40.73
CA ILE A 217 -6.01 -13.61 -39.79
C ILE A 217 -6.59 -12.81 -38.62
N LYS A 218 -7.88 -13.00 -38.36
CA LYS A 218 -8.59 -12.37 -37.22
C LYS A 218 -9.22 -13.44 -36.33
N TYR A 219 -9.52 -13.07 -35.12
CA TYR A 219 -10.20 -13.91 -34.14
C TYR A 219 -11.57 -13.34 -33.79
N ASN A 220 -12.57 -14.20 -33.76
CA ASN A 220 -13.91 -13.89 -33.26
C ASN A 220 -14.32 -14.94 -32.22
N LYS A 221 -14.97 -14.50 -31.13
CA LYS A 221 -15.39 -15.41 -30.05
C LYS A 221 -16.36 -16.49 -30.48
N VAL A 222 -17.12 -16.30 -31.58
CA VAL A 222 -18.12 -17.26 -32.10
C VAL A 222 -17.50 -18.25 -33.07
N PHE A 223 -16.63 -17.77 -33.97
CA PHE A 223 -16.10 -18.58 -35.09
C PHE A 223 -14.64 -19.01 -34.89
N GLY A 224 -13.95 -18.49 -33.83
CA GLY A 224 -12.51 -18.72 -33.68
C GLY A 224 -11.67 -17.87 -34.62
N TYR A 225 -10.55 -18.43 -35.10
CA TYR A 225 -9.70 -17.76 -36.09
C TYR A 225 -10.29 -17.90 -37.47
N TYR A 226 -10.24 -16.84 -38.29
CA TYR A 226 -10.72 -16.79 -39.65
C TYR A 226 -9.88 -15.88 -40.52
N PHE A 227 -9.87 -16.16 -41.85
CA PHE A 227 -9.24 -15.28 -42.82
C PHE A 227 -10.20 -14.16 -43.24
N GLU A 228 -9.71 -12.95 -43.20
CA GLU A 228 -10.44 -11.78 -43.70
C GLU A 228 -9.77 -11.29 -45.00
N VAL A 229 -10.56 -11.16 -46.04
CA VAL A 229 -10.13 -10.56 -47.32
C VAL A 229 -11.07 -9.42 -47.72
N THR A 230 -10.56 -8.42 -48.43
CA THR A 230 -11.37 -7.30 -48.91
C THR A 230 -12.23 -7.74 -50.10
N ASN A 231 -13.39 -7.10 -50.28
CA ASN A 231 -14.34 -7.43 -51.35
C ASN A 231 -13.77 -7.31 -52.80
N SER A 232 -12.62 -6.67 -52.98
CA SER A 232 -11.93 -6.54 -54.26
C SER A 232 -11.26 -7.84 -54.73
N TYR A 233 -11.25 -8.88 -53.91
CA TYR A 233 -10.68 -10.19 -54.23
C TYR A 233 -11.73 -11.33 -54.18
N LYS A 234 -13.03 -10.99 -54.24
CA LYS A 234 -14.13 -11.93 -54.37
C LYS A 234 -14.33 -12.33 -55.81
#